data_eb12e264418470c8f26f3bb07a76dc7d
#
_entry.id   eb12e264418470c8f26f3bb07a76dc7d
#
_cell.length_a   1.000
_cell.length_b   1.000
_cell.length_c   1.000
_cell.angle_alpha   90.00
_cell.angle_beta   90.00
_cell.angle_gamma   90.00
#
_symmetry.space_group_name_H-M   'P 1'
#
loop_
_entity.id
_entity.type
_entity.pdbx_description
1 polymer ?
#
loop_
_entity_poly.entity_id
_entity_poly.type
_entity_poly.pdbx_seq_one_letter_code
_entity_poly.pdbx_strand_id
1 'polypeptide(L)'
;MFGWEFPPHILGGLGTASYGLTKGLCKQQDMEVTFVIPKPWGDEDKSFMKIIGASQVPIVYRDVNYDYVKDRIGNVMDPEEYYRLRDHIYADFSYMLTNDLGCIEFSGKYPDNLFEEINNYSIVAGVIARTENFDIIHAHDWLTYSAGIHAKQVSGKPLVVHVHATDFDRSRGNVNPQVYSTEKNGFDHADHIMCVSEATRRTVIEKYHQDPNKVTAVHNAVTPLDPEILAIPDKRGVKDKVITFLGRITMQKGPEFFVEAACKVLQHTKNVRFIMAGSGDMMDQMIRLVAKRGISDRFHFTGFMKGKEVYEIYKASDVYVMPSVSEPFGISPLEAMQCGVPSIISKQSGCAEILDYAVKVDYWDVDALADAMYALVSYPAMHHFLSEEGLKEVNSIKWEDVGIKIRAIYDQLLS
;
A
#
# COMPACT_ATOMS: atom_id res chain seq x y z
N MET A 1 5.17 3.42 15.39
CA MET A 1 4.77 2.73 14.14
C MET A 1 5.95 2.69 13.20
N PHE A 2 6.16 1.59 12.48
CA PHE A 2 7.21 1.46 11.45
C PHE A 2 6.57 1.40 10.07
N GLY A 3 6.92 2.34 9.19
CA GLY A 3 6.52 2.38 7.79
C GLY A 3 7.73 2.46 6.86
N TRP A 4 7.54 2.17 5.57
CA TRP A 4 8.61 2.24 4.57
C TRP A 4 8.57 3.53 3.77
N GLU A 5 7.38 4.02 3.48
CA GLU A 5 7.14 5.27 2.75
C GLU A 5 6.07 6.12 3.43
N PHE A 6 6.13 7.42 3.22
CA PHE A 6 5.16 8.38 3.75
C PHE A 6 4.99 9.56 2.78
N PRO A 7 3.78 10.14 2.63
CA PRO A 7 3.58 11.28 1.73
C PRO A 7 4.44 12.49 2.09
N PRO A 8 4.90 13.26 1.07
CA PRO A 8 4.56 13.16 -0.36
C PRO A 8 5.40 12.15 -1.16
N HIS A 9 6.36 11.48 -0.54
CA HIS A 9 7.29 10.55 -1.19
C HIS A 9 6.78 9.12 -1.12
N ILE A 10 5.79 8.81 -1.95
CA ILE A 10 5.15 7.50 -2.05
C ILE A 10 5.21 6.96 -3.47
N LEU A 11 5.24 5.63 -3.61
CA LEU A 11 5.17 4.92 -4.89
C LEU A 11 3.86 4.14 -5.08
N GLY A 12 3.01 4.09 -4.06
CA GLY A 12 1.78 3.31 -4.12
C GLY A 12 0.81 3.60 -2.99
N GLY A 13 -0.21 2.75 -2.87
CA GLY A 13 -1.28 2.91 -1.89
C GLY A 13 -0.85 2.72 -0.43
N LEU A 14 0.31 2.12 -0.16
CA LEU A 14 0.82 1.88 1.19
C LEU A 14 1.02 3.20 1.96
N GLY A 15 1.73 4.15 1.36
CA GLY A 15 1.97 5.45 2.00
C GLY A 15 0.69 6.25 2.20
N THR A 16 -0.23 6.22 1.22
CA THR A 16 -1.56 6.85 1.34
C THR A 16 -2.37 6.24 2.48
N ALA A 17 -2.39 4.91 2.59
CA ALA A 17 -3.08 4.21 3.67
C ALA A 17 -2.45 4.51 5.03
N SER A 18 -1.12 4.48 5.14
CA SER A 18 -0.40 4.80 6.39
C SER A 18 -0.68 6.22 6.86
N TYR A 19 -0.73 7.20 5.95
CA TYR A 19 -1.06 8.59 6.27
C TYR A 19 -2.50 8.72 6.78
N GLY A 20 -3.46 8.17 6.05
CA GLY A 20 -4.87 8.25 6.44
C GLY A 20 -5.15 7.56 7.78
N LEU A 21 -4.57 6.37 7.98
CA LEU A 21 -4.68 5.58 9.19
C LEU A 21 -4.09 6.32 10.41
N THR A 22 -2.89 6.87 10.30
CA THR A 22 -2.25 7.62 11.38
C THR A 22 -3.04 8.88 11.73
N LYS A 23 -3.57 9.59 10.71
CA LYS A 23 -4.44 10.74 10.91
C LYS A 23 -5.75 10.39 11.62
N GLY A 24 -6.35 9.24 11.29
CA GLY A 24 -7.54 8.72 11.96
C GLY A 24 -7.26 8.30 13.41
N LEU A 25 -6.11 7.67 13.67
CA LEU A 25 -5.68 7.29 15.01
C LEU A 25 -5.40 8.52 15.89
N CYS A 26 -4.67 9.51 15.40
CA CYS A 26 -4.35 10.71 16.18
C CYS A 26 -5.58 11.56 16.55
N LYS A 27 -6.76 11.30 15.96
CA LYS A 27 -8.03 11.88 16.38
C LYS A 27 -8.68 11.15 17.55
N GLN A 28 -8.21 9.97 17.92
CA GLN A 28 -8.71 9.26 19.08
C GLN A 28 -8.13 9.88 20.36
N GLN A 29 -8.93 9.90 21.41
CA GLN A 29 -8.53 10.44 22.71
C GLN A 29 -7.32 9.64 23.27
N ASP A 30 -6.36 10.35 23.86
CA ASP A 30 -5.15 9.77 24.49
C ASP A 30 -4.32 8.88 23.55
N MET A 31 -4.31 9.20 22.24
CA MET A 31 -3.51 8.51 21.23
C MET A 31 -2.42 9.42 20.68
N GLU A 32 -1.17 9.04 20.93
CA GLU A 32 0.02 9.67 20.32
C GLU A 32 0.68 8.70 19.37
N VAL A 33 1.03 9.17 18.18
CA VAL A 33 1.72 8.36 17.16
C VAL A 33 3.13 8.89 16.92
N THR A 34 4.13 8.01 17.09
CA THR A 34 5.47 8.19 16.54
C THR A 34 5.61 7.30 15.33
N PHE A 35 5.77 7.89 14.15
CA PHE A 35 5.92 7.18 12.89
C PHE A 35 7.38 7.19 12.44
N VAL A 36 7.94 6.02 12.21
CA VAL A 36 9.34 5.84 11.79
C VAL A 36 9.39 5.49 10.31
N ILE A 37 10.24 6.19 9.55
CA ILE A 37 10.51 5.91 8.14
C ILE A 37 12.03 5.77 7.93
N PRO A 38 12.47 4.99 6.91
CA PRO A 38 13.90 4.82 6.65
C PRO A 38 14.62 6.16 6.43
N LYS A 39 14.09 7.01 5.55
CA LYS A 39 14.68 8.31 5.20
C LYS A 39 13.61 9.39 5.12
N PRO A 40 13.67 10.44 5.95
CA PRO A 40 12.83 11.61 5.80
C PRO A 40 13.40 12.54 4.71
N TRP A 41 12.51 13.20 3.99
CA TRP A 41 12.87 14.18 2.96
C TRP A 41 12.72 15.62 3.45
N GLY A 42 12.00 15.80 4.59
CA GLY A 42 11.86 17.08 5.27
C GLY A 42 10.57 17.83 4.97
N ASP A 43 9.76 17.33 4.05
CA ASP A 43 8.48 17.89 3.62
C ASP A 43 7.27 17.03 4.01
N GLU A 44 7.46 16.00 4.85
CA GLU A 44 6.39 15.21 5.41
C GLU A 44 5.52 16.04 6.36
N ASP A 45 4.20 15.77 6.37
CA ASP A 45 3.27 16.41 7.29
C ASP A 45 3.47 15.90 8.72
N LYS A 46 4.04 16.74 9.56
CA LYS A 46 4.33 16.50 11.00
C LYS A 46 3.30 17.17 11.92
N SER A 47 2.20 17.72 11.38
CA SER A 47 1.27 18.57 12.13
C SER A 47 0.46 17.83 13.21
N PHE A 48 0.34 16.51 13.11
CA PHE A 48 -0.50 15.69 14.00
C PHE A 48 0.23 14.51 14.66
N MET A 49 1.49 14.26 14.32
CA MET A 49 2.29 13.17 14.89
C MET A 49 3.79 13.46 14.84
N LYS A 50 4.56 12.70 15.62
CA LYS A 50 6.03 12.70 15.56
C LYS A 50 6.50 11.80 14.41
N ILE A 51 7.40 12.28 13.54
CA ILE A 51 8.08 11.47 12.53
C ILE A 51 9.57 11.36 12.89
N ILE A 52 10.09 10.12 12.88
CA ILE A 52 11.51 9.82 13.06
C ILE A 52 12.06 9.24 11.77
N GLY A 53 13.16 9.84 11.27
CA GLY A 53 13.94 9.25 10.18
C GLY A 53 14.98 8.28 10.73
N ALA A 54 14.95 7.02 10.32
CA ALA A 54 15.93 6.03 10.75
C ALA A 54 17.37 6.45 10.36
N SER A 55 17.52 7.10 9.19
CA SER A 55 18.81 7.67 8.74
C SER A 55 19.36 8.80 9.62
N GLN A 56 18.61 9.27 10.61
CA GLN A 56 18.97 10.34 11.53
C GLN A 56 19.24 9.85 12.96
N VAL A 57 19.08 8.53 13.19
CA VAL A 57 19.26 7.92 14.52
C VAL A 57 20.68 7.40 14.65
N PRO A 58 21.50 7.96 15.55
CA PRO A 58 22.86 7.47 15.80
C PRO A 58 22.84 6.06 16.38
N ILE A 59 23.69 5.18 15.86
CA ILE A 59 23.86 3.81 16.34
C ILE A 59 25.04 3.74 17.27
N VAL A 60 24.84 3.16 18.45
CA VAL A 60 25.93 2.81 19.36
C VAL A 60 26.33 1.36 19.03
N TYR A 61 27.63 1.08 18.98
CA TYR A 61 28.21 -0.23 18.64
C TYR A 61 27.55 -1.43 19.35
N ARG A 62 27.05 -1.27 20.57
CA ARG A 62 26.33 -2.30 21.35
C ARG A 62 24.95 -2.70 20.78
N ASP A 63 24.46 -1.99 19.77
CA ASP A 63 23.14 -2.25 19.15
C ASP A 63 23.19 -3.33 18.08
N VAL A 64 24.41 -3.75 17.68
CA VAL A 64 24.64 -4.80 16.70
C VAL A 64 24.82 -6.15 17.40
N ASN A 65 24.15 -7.19 16.98
CA ASN A 65 24.24 -8.53 17.58
C ASN A 65 25.07 -9.49 16.73
N TYR A 66 25.42 -10.66 17.31
CA TYR A 66 26.21 -11.70 16.64
C TYR A 66 25.59 -12.18 15.33
N ASP A 67 24.28 -12.46 15.31
CA ASP A 67 23.61 -12.99 14.13
C ASP A 67 23.67 -12.03 12.96
N TYR A 68 23.50 -10.74 13.22
CA TYR A 68 23.65 -9.70 12.22
C TYR A 68 25.08 -9.62 11.65
N VAL A 69 26.09 -9.69 12.53
CA VAL A 69 27.51 -9.70 12.12
C VAL A 69 27.80 -10.93 11.26
N LYS A 70 27.33 -12.10 11.69
CA LYS A 70 27.48 -13.37 10.98
C LYS A 70 26.87 -13.31 9.57
N ASP A 71 25.69 -12.76 9.43
CA ASP A 71 25.01 -12.65 8.14
C ASP A 71 25.75 -11.71 7.16
N ARG A 72 26.42 -10.68 7.70
CA ARG A 72 27.14 -9.69 6.87
C ARG A 72 28.55 -10.10 6.47
N ILE A 73 29.29 -10.70 7.35
CA ILE A 73 30.72 -11.03 7.17
C ILE A 73 30.99 -12.54 7.09
N GLY A 74 29.94 -13.36 7.16
CA GLY A 74 30.04 -14.83 7.15
C GLY A 74 30.45 -15.43 8.50
N ASN A 75 30.63 -16.75 8.52
CA ASN A 75 31.07 -17.48 9.72
C ASN A 75 32.57 -17.22 10.01
N VAL A 76 32.91 -16.01 10.42
CA VAL A 76 34.29 -15.59 10.63
C VAL A 76 34.81 -16.04 12.01
N MET A 77 33.91 -16.24 12.98
CA MET A 77 34.24 -16.73 14.32
C MET A 77 33.07 -17.44 14.98
N ASP A 78 33.36 -18.24 16.01
CA ASP A 78 32.30 -18.86 16.80
C ASP A 78 31.64 -17.85 17.77
N PRO A 79 30.45 -18.17 18.31
CA PRO A 79 29.75 -17.27 19.21
C PRO A 79 30.52 -16.89 20.48
N GLU A 80 31.29 -17.81 21.07
CA GLU A 80 32.04 -17.55 22.31
C GLU A 80 33.18 -16.57 22.04
N GLU A 81 33.88 -16.74 20.93
CA GLU A 81 34.93 -15.83 20.49
C GLU A 81 34.39 -14.43 20.18
N TYR A 82 33.23 -14.37 19.49
CA TYR A 82 32.52 -13.14 19.22
C TYR A 82 32.18 -12.39 20.51
N TYR A 83 31.57 -13.03 21.50
CA TYR A 83 31.19 -12.39 22.76
C TYR A 83 32.39 -11.95 23.57
N ARG A 84 33.54 -12.65 23.49
CA ARG A 84 34.80 -12.28 24.13
C ARG A 84 35.46 -11.04 23.52
N LEU A 85 35.38 -10.90 22.19
CA LEU A 85 35.97 -9.82 21.41
C LEU A 85 34.95 -8.74 21.01
N ARG A 86 33.75 -8.85 21.49
CA ARG A 86 32.59 -8.05 21.08
C ARG A 86 32.85 -6.56 20.97
N ASP A 87 33.48 -5.98 21.97
CA ASP A 87 33.67 -4.52 22.04
C ASP A 87 34.63 -4.00 20.93
N HIS A 88 35.60 -4.81 20.53
CA HIS A 88 36.46 -4.50 19.39
C HIS A 88 35.76 -4.69 18.05
N ILE A 89 35.04 -5.78 17.90
CA ILE A 89 34.28 -6.09 16.69
C ILE A 89 33.20 -5.04 16.44
N TYR A 90 32.52 -4.60 17.49
CA TYR A 90 31.49 -3.57 17.35
C TYR A 90 32.08 -2.21 16.93
N ALA A 91 33.23 -1.83 17.43
CA ALA A 91 33.89 -0.59 17.03
C ALA A 91 34.20 -0.60 15.52
N ASP A 92 34.85 -1.67 15.04
CA ASP A 92 35.19 -1.81 13.63
C ASP A 92 33.96 -1.93 12.75
N PHE A 93 32.94 -2.69 13.16
CA PHE A 93 31.78 -2.95 12.40
C PHE A 93 30.81 -1.76 12.32
N SER A 94 30.64 -1.01 13.39
CA SER A 94 29.83 0.21 13.37
C SER A 94 30.42 1.27 12.44
N TYR A 95 31.75 1.37 12.40
CA TYR A 95 32.44 2.26 11.47
C TYR A 95 32.22 1.89 9.99
N MET A 96 32.04 0.61 9.69
CA MET A 96 31.76 0.14 8.33
C MET A 96 30.29 0.37 7.90
N LEU A 97 29.36 0.46 8.87
CA LEU A 97 27.91 0.57 8.61
C LEU A 97 27.38 2.00 8.63
N THR A 98 28.08 2.89 9.34
CA THR A 98 27.58 4.23 9.63
C THR A 98 28.39 5.29 8.89
N ASN A 99 27.76 6.43 8.65
CA ASN A 99 28.41 7.64 8.15
C ASN A 99 29.17 8.36 9.29
N ASP A 100 29.80 9.51 8.99
CA ASP A 100 30.55 10.32 9.93
C ASP A 100 29.77 10.79 11.17
N LEU A 101 28.41 10.75 11.10
CA LEU A 101 27.50 11.07 12.20
C LEU A 101 27.12 9.85 13.05
N GLY A 102 27.64 8.65 12.72
CA GLY A 102 27.26 7.40 13.37
C GLY A 102 25.88 6.88 12.97
N CYS A 103 25.32 7.33 11.85
CA CYS A 103 24.00 6.93 11.36
C CYS A 103 24.09 6.00 10.15
N ILE A 104 23.16 5.05 10.02
CA ILE A 104 23.03 4.23 8.80
C ILE A 104 22.35 5.06 7.71
N GLU A 105 22.87 4.98 6.49
CA GLU A 105 22.24 5.60 5.33
C GLU A 105 21.16 4.70 4.72
N PHE A 106 20.07 5.32 4.28
CA PHE A 106 18.96 4.66 3.58
C PHE A 106 18.69 5.37 2.27
N SER A 107 18.30 4.60 1.24
CA SER A 107 17.93 5.17 -0.04
C SER A 107 16.59 5.94 0.01
N GLY A 108 15.68 5.53 0.89
CA GLY A 108 14.29 6.01 0.94
C GLY A 108 13.47 5.56 -0.26
N LYS A 109 13.89 4.47 -0.94
CA LYS A 109 13.29 3.89 -2.15
C LYS A 109 13.26 2.36 -2.02
N TYR A 110 13.13 1.67 -3.16
CA TYR A 110 13.22 0.21 -3.28
C TYR A 110 14.46 -0.16 -4.10
N PRO A 111 15.66 -0.15 -3.47
CA PRO A 111 16.92 -0.42 -4.17
C PRO A 111 17.14 -1.91 -4.41
N ASP A 112 18.16 -2.27 -5.21
CA ASP A 112 18.51 -3.66 -5.48
C ASP A 112 18.96 -4.42 -4.22
N ASN A 113 19.55 -3.71 -3.24
CA ASN A 113 19.95 -4.23 -1.94
C ASN A 113 18.86 -4.08 -0.84
N LEU A 114 17.58 -4.18 -1.22
CA LEU A 114 16.44 -3.93 -0.34
C LEU A 114 16.47 -4.74 0.97
N PHE A 115 16.84 -6.02 0.93
CA PHE A 115 16.94 -6.84 2.14
C PHE A 115 18.01 -6.36 3.12
N GLU A 116 19.08 -5.78 2.60
CA GLU A 116 20.10 -5.14 3.43
C GLU A 116 19.52 -3.90 4.14
N GLU A 117 18.79 -3.05 3.43
CA GLU A 117 18.13 -1.89 4.05
C GLU A 117 17.08 -2.33 5.10
N ILE A 118 16.34 -3.42 4.86
CA ILE A 118 15.40 -3.99 5.85
C ILE A 118 16.14 -4.41 7.13
N ASN A 119 17.28 -5.10 7.00
CA ASN A 119 18.09 -5.50 8.14
C ASN A 119 18.65 -4.28 8.88
N ASN A 120 19.17 -3.28 8.16
CA ASN A 120 19.64 -2.02 8.73
C ASN A 120 18.51 -1.28 9.47
N TYR A 121 17.31 -1.27 8.90
CA TYR A 121 16.14 -0.66 9.53
C TYR A 121 15.75 -1.37 10.84
N SER A 122 15.91 -2.70 10.89
CA SER A 122 15.71 -3.48 12.11
C SER A 122 16.69 -3.08 13.23
N ILE A 123 17.96 -2.81 12.91
CA ILE A 123 18.95 -2.34 13.91
C ILE A 123 18.52 -1.00 14.50
N VAL A 124 18.19 -0.04 13.63
CA VAL A 124 17.73 1.29 14.08
C VAL A 124 16.48 1.21 14.92
N ALA A 125 15.55 0.31 14.57
CA ALA A 125 14.32 0.07 15.34
C ALA A 125 14.61 -0.37 16.78
N GLY A 126 15.66 -1.20 17.01
CA GLY A 126 16.13 -1.57 18.33
C GLY A 126 16.67 -0.37 19.15
N VAL A 127 17.36 0.57 18.50
CA VAL A 127 17.82 1.81 19.15
C VAL A 127 16.61 2.67 19.55
N ILE A 128 15.68 2.89 18.63
CA ILE A 128 14.46 3.66 18.88
C ILE A 128 13.67 3.04 20.03
N ALA A 129 13.54 1.70 20.06
CA ALA A 129 12.81 0.99 21.11
C ALA A 129 13.41 1.16 22.51
N ARG A 130 14.72 1.51 22.62
CA ARG A 130 15.36 1.82 23.90
C ARG A 130 15.23 3.29 24.32
N THR A 131 15.08 4.18 23.35
CA THR A 131 15.14 5.64 23.59
C THR A 131 13.78 6.31 23.61
N GLU A 132 12.79 5.76 22.90
CA GLU A 132 11.45 6.29 22.87
C GLU A 132 10.53 5.59 23.88
N ASN A 133 9.56 6.33 24.40
CA ASN A 133 8.50 5.78 25.27
C ASN A 133 7.26 5.49 24.43
N PHE A 134 6.77 4.26 24.49
CA PHE A 134 5.57 3.82 23.79
C PHE A 134 4.96 2.58 24.45
N ASP A 135 3.69 2.32 24.16
CA ASP A 135 2.95 1.19 24.74
C ASP A 135 2.80 0.04 23.77
N ILE A 136 2.74 0.31 22.46
CA ILE A 136 2.50 -0.68 21.41
C ILE A 136 3.36 -0.42 20.17
N ILE A 137 3.75 -1.49 19.48
CA ILE A 137 4.48 -1.46 18.24
C ILE A 137 3.51 -1.82 17.11
N HIS A 138 3.55 -1.05 16.00
CA HIS A 138 2.75 -1.33 14.83
C HIS A 138 3.64 -1.26 13.57
N ALA A 139 3.77 -2.36 12.83
CA ALA A 139 4.63 -2.47 11.66
C ALA A 139 3.80 -2.69 10.39
N HIS A 140 4.06 -1.87 9.36
CA HIS A 140 3.30 -1.84 8.11
C HIS A 140 4.04 -2.58 6.98
N ASP A 141 3.48 -3.70 6.53
CA ASP A 141 4.01 -4.58 5.49
C ASP A 141 5.36 -5.23 5.82
N TRP A 142 5.73 -6.24 5.03
CA TRP A 142 6.88 -7.11 5.23
C TRP A 142 8.23 -6.38 5.33
N LEU A 143 8.35 -5.20 4.72
CA LEU A 143 9.54 -4.36 4.78
C LEU A 143 9.86 -3.88 6.20
N THR A 144 8.88 -3.84 7.07
CA THR A 144 9.01 -3.29 8.43
C THR A 144 8.85 -4.34 9.53
N TYR A 145 8.50 -5.59 9.19
CA TYR A 145 8.25 -6.61 10.20
C TYR A 145 9.49 -6.94 11.02
N SER A 146 10.67 -7.03 10.40
CA SER A 146 11.93 -7.24 11.12
C SER A 146 12.22 -6.12 12.11
N ALA A 147 11.92 -4.87 11.75
CA ALA A 147 12.02 -3.72 12.65
C ALA A 147 11.05 -3.84 13.84
N GLY A 148 9.80 -4.21 13.57
CA GLY A 148 8.80 -4.46 14.62
C GLY A 148 9.20 -5.58 15.58
N ILE A 149 9.70 -6.70 15.06
CA ILE A 149 10.17 -7.84 15.86
C ILE A 149 11.33 -7.43 16.77
N HIS A 150 12.33 -6.74 16.23
CA HIS A 150 13.47 -6.30 17.03
C HIS A 150 13.05 -5.26 18.10
N ALA A 151 12.17 -4.33 17.75
CA ALA A 151 11.62 -3.40 18.73
C ALA A 151 10.87 -4.12 19.86
N LYS A 152 10.08 -5.17 19.54
CA LYS A 152 9.42 -6.03 20.54
C LYS A 152 10.43 -6.75 21.43
N GLN A 153 11.47 -7.35 20.87
CA GLN A 153 12.51 -8.05 21.62
C GLN A 153 13.23 -7.13 22.61
N VAL A 154 13.47 -5.87 22.22
CA VAL A 154 14.17 -4.89 23.05
C VAL A 154 13.28 -4.30 24.13
N SER A 155 12.02 -3.99 23.83
CA SER A 155 11.11 -3.25 24.73
C SER A 155 10.17 -4.15 25.54
N GLY A 156 9.92 -5.38 25.09
CA GLY A 156 8.89 -6.26 25.64
C GLY A 156 7.45 -5.83 25.35
N LYS A 157 7.26 -4.79 24.52
CA LYS A 157 5.92 -4.26 24.19
C LYS A 157 5.26 -5.09 23.10
N PRO A 158 3.91 -5.18 23.06
CA PRO A 158 3.18 -5.95 22.07
C PRO A 158 3.39 -5.41 20.65
N LEU A 159 3.46 -6.34 19.68
CA LEU A 159 3.64 -6.07 18.26
C LEU A 159 2.36 -6.36 17.48
N VAL A 160 1.87 -5.37 16.77
CA VAL A 160 0.86 -5.50 15.73
C VAL A 160 1.54 -5.40 14.36
N VAL A 161 1.23 -6.31 13.45
CA VAL A 161 1.62 -6.18 12.04
C VAL A 161 0.41 -5.89 11.19
N HIS A 162 0.55 -4.98 10.23
CA HIS A 162 -0.51 -4.58 9.32
C HIS A 162 -0.17 -5.01 7.90
N VAL A 163 -1.02 -5.83 7.32
CA VAL A 163 -0.86 -6.44 6.00
C VAL A 163 -1.60 -5.61 4.98
N HIS A 164 -0.87 -4.82 4.19
CA HIS A 164 -1.44 -4.05 3.08
C HIS A 164 -1.47 -4.85 1.77
N ALA A 165 -0.56 -5.80 1.61
CA ALA A 165 -0.55 -6.79 0.55
C ALA A 165 0.37 -7.95 0.94
N THR A 166 0.10 -9.15 0.42
CA THR A 166 1.01 -10.29 0.53
C THR A 166 1.76 -10.52 -0.78
N ASP A 167 2.80 -11.35 -0.74
CA ASP A 167 3.49 -11.73 -1.98
C ASP A 167 2.60 -12.57 -2.90
N PHE A 168 1.59 -13.27 -2.37
CA PHE A 168 0.57 -13.95 -3.19
C PHE A 168 -0.19 -12.98 -4.10
N ASP A 169 -0.49 -11.76 -3.61
CA ASP A 169 -1.16 -10.72 -4.40
C ASP A 169 -0.27 -10.19 -5.52
N ARG A 170 1.03 -9.99 -5.21
CA ARG A 170 2.01 -9.42 -6.16
C ARG A 170 2.43 -10.40 -7.25
N SER A 171 2.48 -11.69 -6.93
CA SER A 171 3.07 -12.75 -7.77
C SER A 171 2.06 -13.66 -8.47
N ARG A 172 0.74 -13.42 -8.30
CA ARG A 172 -0.33 -14.37 -8.70
C ARG A 172 -0.10 -15.79 -8.15
N GLY A 173 0.43 -15.90 -6.95
CA GLY A 173 0.67 -17.16 -6.27
C GLY A 173 2.05 -17.81 -6.53
N ASN A 174 2.88 -17.24 -7.40
CA ASN A 174 4.28 -17.66 -7.58
C ASN A 174 5.19 -16.87 -6.62
N VAL A 175 5.05 -17.12 -5.33
CA VAL A 175 5.68 -16.33 -4.28
C VAL A 175 7.20 -16.42 -4.28
N ASN A 176 7.85 -15.30 -3.98
CA ASN A 176 9.28 -15.25 -3.70
C ASN A 176 9.52 -15.88 -2.31
N PRO A 177 10.33 -16.97 -2.21
CA PRO A 177 10.54 -17.68 -0.94
C PRO A 177 11.09 -16.79 0.18
N GLN A 178 11.93 -15.82 -0.15
CA GLN A 178 12.53 -14.90 0.84
C GLN A 178 11.49 -13.90 1.36
N VAL A 179 10.65 -13.35 0.49
CA VAL A 179 9.55 -12.46 0.91
C VAL A 179 8.55 -13.24 1.74
N TYR A 180 8.12 -14.42 1.28
CA TYR A 180 7.22 -15.30 2.04
C TYR A 180 7.76 -15.62 3.44
N SER A 181 9.05 -15.95 3.54
CA SER A 181 9.69 -16.22 4.84
C SER A 181 9.68 -15.01 5.75
N THR A 182 9.92 -13.81 5.21
CA THR A 182 9.90 -12.55 5.97
C THR A 182 8.48 -12.21 6.44
N GLU A 183 7.48 -12.35 5.55
CA GLU A 183 6.07 -12.17 5.91
C GLU A 183 5.64 -13.15 7.00
N LYS A 184 5.93 -14.44 6.81
CA LYS A 184 5.60 -15.47 7.79
C LYS A 184 6.27 -15.21 9.14
N ASN A 185 7.55 -14.88 9.16
CA ASN A 185 8.26 -14.53 10.39
C ASN A 185 7.62 -13.34 11.11
N GLY A 186 7.20 -12.31 10.37
CA GLY A 186 6.44 -11.19 10.92
C GLY A 186 5.13 -11.63 11.58
N PHE A 187 4.37 -12.48 10.89
CA PHE A 187 3.10 -13.00 11.41
C PHE A 187 3.28 -13.89 12.63
N ASP A 188 4.29 -14.77 12.63
CA ASP A 188 4.55 -15.68 13.75
C ASP A 188 4.92 -14.93 15.05
N HIS A 189 5.64 -13.81 14.94
CA HIS A 189 6.09 -13.01 16.09
C HIS A 189 5.11 -11.92 16.54
N ALA A 190 4.13 -11.54 15.71
CA ALA A 190 3.14 -10.54 16.07
C ALA A 190 2.19 -11.06 17.16
N ASP A 191 1.75 -10.19 18.05
CA ASP A 191 0.68 -10.47 19.01
C ASP A 191 -0.69 -10.36 18.35
N HIS A 192 -0.80 -9.51 17.31
CA HIS A 192 -1.99 -9.40 16.47
C HIS A 192 -1.64 -9.04 15.04
N ILE A 193 -2.47 -9.50 14.09
CA ILE A 193 -2.31 -9.26 12.66
C ILE A 193 -3.56 -8.52 12.17
N MET A 194 -3.36 -7.33 11.61
CA MET A 194 -4.41 -6.58 10.92
C MET A 194 -4.26 -6.75 9.41
N CYS A 195 -5.37 -6.97 8.72
CA CYS A 195 -5.42 -7.10 7.26
C CYS A 195 -6.36 -6.05 6.69
N VAL A 196 -6.03 -5.49 5.52
CA VAL A 196 -6.85 -4.43 4.89
C VAL A 196 -8.18 -4.92 4.31
N SER A 197 -8.44 -6.25 4.32
CA SER A 197 -9.69 -6.87 3.84
C SER A 197 -9.87 -8.28 4.39
N GLU A 198 -11.09 -8.82 4.32
CA GLU A 198 -11.37 -10.23 4.61
C GLU A 198 -10.67 -11.17 3.61
N ALA A 199 -10.52 -10.75 2.35
CA ALA A 199 -9.76 -11.49 1.35
C ALA A 199 -8.28 -11.65 1.78
N THR A 200 -7.64 -10.56 2.20
CA THR A 200 -6.26 -10.60 2.73
C THR A 200 -6.18 -11.40 4.03
N ARG A 201 -7.16 -11.23 4.94
CA ARG A 201 -7.27 -12.02 6.16
C ARG A 201 -7.31 -13.53 5.87
N ARG A 202 -8.12 -13.93 4.91
CA ARG A 202 -8.21 -15.33 4.47
C ARG A 202 -6.88 -15.85 3.94
N THR A 203 -6.18 -15.06 3.12
CA THR A 203 -4.85 -15.40 2.62
C THR A 203 -3.85 -15.61 3.76
N VAL A 204 -3.84 -14.73 4.76
CA VAL A 204 -2.94 -14.85 5.94
C VAL A 204 -3.25 -16.11 6.75
N ILE A 205 -4.50 -16.44 6.97
CA ILE A 205 -4.91 -17.65 7.70
C ILE A 205 -4.55 -18.90 6.91
N GLU A 206 -4.94 -18.98 5.63
CA GLU A 206 -4.84 -20.21 4.84
C GLU A 206 -3.41 -20.45 4.29
N LYS A 207 -2.72 -19.41 3.82
CA LYS A 207 -1.43 -19.54 3.14
C LYS A 207 -0.22 -19.42 4.08
N TYR A 208 -0.38 -18.66 5.17
CA TYR A 208 0.67 -18.50 6.19
C TYR A 208 0.36 -19.28 7.47
N HIS A 209 -0.78 -19.99 7.51
CA HIS A 209 -1.19 -20.84 8.62
C HIS A 209 -1.27 -20.12 9.97
N GLN A 210 -1.85 -18.92 9.97
CA GLN A 210 -2.02 -18.12 11.18
C GLN A 210 -3.34 -18.46 11.89
N ASP A 211 -3.34 -18.33 13.23
CA ASP A 211 -4.55 -18.51 14.05
C ASP A 211 -5.60 -17.46 13.67
N PRO A 212 -6.83 -17.87 13.27
CA PRO A 212 -7.90 -16.94 12.93
C PRO A 212 -8.26 -15.92 14.03
N ASN A 213 -8.04 -16.27 15.30
CA ASN A 213 -8.30 -15.39 16.44
C ASN A 213 -7.28 -14.24 16.55
N LYS A 214 -6.10 -14.41 15.96
CA LYS A 214 -5.01 -13.44 15.94
C LYS A 214 -5.12 -12.48 14.75
N VAL A 215 -6.03 -12.73 13.78
CA VAL A 215 -6.11 -12.00 12.53
C VAL A 215 -7.45 -11.29 12.39
N THR A 216 -7.42 -9.97 12.22
CA THR A 216 -8.62 -9.14 12.06
C THR A 216 -8.56 -8.32 10.76
N ALA A 217 -9.67 -8.25 10.02
CA ALA A 217 -9.80 -7.35 8.89
C ALA A 217 -10.17 -5.94 9.36
N VAL A 218 -9.36 -4.97 8.94
CA VAL A 218 -9.58 -3.53 9.17
C VAL A 218 -9.47 -2.83 7.83
N HIS A 219 -10.61 -2.60 7.18
CA HIS A 219 -10.66 -1.99 5.86
C HIS A 219 -10.09 -0.58 5.89
N ASN A 220 -9.41 -0.20 4.80
CA ASN A 220 -8.96 1.18 4.61
C ASN A 220 -10.17 2.10 4.38
N ALA A 221 -9.91 3.39 4.45
CA ALA A 221 -10.86 4.44 4.13
C ALA A 221 -10.31 5.36 3.04
N VAL A 222 -10.97 6.46 2.79
CA VAL A 222 -10.53 7.49 1.86
C VAL A 222 -10.39 8.83 2.56
N THR A 223 -9.41 9.62 2.14
CA THR A 223 -9.22 10.98 2.66
C THR A 223 -10.19 11.93 1.95
N PRO A 224 -10.90 12.82 2.66
CA PRO A 224 -11.71 13.85 2.02
C PRO A 224 -10.90 14.68 1.03
N LEU A 225 -11.51 15.01 -0.11
CA LEU A 225 -10.85 15.80 -1.14
C LEU A 225 -10.55 17.21 -0.65
N ASP A 226 -9.34 17.68 -0.93
CA ASP A 226 -8.94 19.05 -0.66
C ASP A 226 -9.75 20.06 -1.49
N PRO A 227 -9.97 21.31 -0.98
CA PRO A 227 -10.69 22.35 -1.72
C PRO A 227 -10.11 22.64 -3.11
N GLU A 228 -8.78 22.52 -3.28
CA GLU A 228 -8.12 22.69 -4.59
C GLU A 228 -8.51 21.62 -5.59
N ILE A 229 -8.71 20.38 -5.13
CA ILE A 229 -9.17 19.26 -5.96
C ILE A 229 -10.65 19.44 -6.29
N LEU A 230 -11.46 19.86 -5.33
CA LEU A 230 -12.88 20.17 -5.57
C LEU A 230 -13.07 21.29 -6.60
N ALA A 231 -12.15 22.26 -6.65
CA ALA A 231 -12.16 23.36 -7.60
C ALA A 231 -11.70 22.97 -9.03
N ILE A 232 -11.18 21.76 -9.25
CA ILE A 232 -10.83 21.29 -10.60
C ILE A 232 -12.11 21.22 -11.43
N PRO A 233 -12.19 21.93 -12.59
CA PRO A 233 -13.39 21.90 -13.41
C PRO A 233 -13.55 20.55 -14.12
N ASP A 234 -14.79 20.10 -14.26
CA ASP A 234 -15.17 18.88 -15.02
C ASP A 234 -15.05 19.14 -16.54
N LYS A 235 -13.90 19.67 -16.97
CA LYS A 235 -13.67 19.99 -18.37
C LYS A 235 -13.06 18.79 -19.09
N ARG A 236 -13.79 18.33 -20.09
CA ARG A 236 -13.32 17.32 -21.05
C ARG A 236 -13.00 18.02 -22.36
N GLY A 237 -11.82 17.82 -22.89
CA GLY A 237 -11.44 18.31 -24.20
C GLY A 237 -12.11 17.59 -25.37
N VAL A 238 -12.95 16.56 -25.08
CA VAL A 238 -13.61 15.68 -26.07
C VAL A 238 -15.09 15.50 -25.76
N LYS A 239 -15.89 15.27 -26.80
CA LYS A 239 -17.32 14.97 -26.68
C LYS A 239 -17.61 13.49 -26.38
N ASP A 240 -16.68 12.62 -26.70
CA ASP A 240 -16.78 11.19 -26.48
C ASP A 240 -16.81 10.89 -24.96
N LYS A 241 -17.46 9.81 -24.57
CA LYS A 241 -17.41 9.28 -23.22
C LYS A 241 -16.02 8.74 -22.91
N VAL A 242 -15.55 8.91 -21.69
CA VAL A 242 -14.20 8.52 -21.26
C VAL A 242 -14.29 7.41 -20.22
N ILE A 243 -13.69 6.26 -20.53
CA ILE A 243 -13.52 5.14 -19.60
C ILE A 243 -12.06 5.04 -19.20
N THR A 244 -11.77 5.04 -17.91
CA THR A 244 -10.41 5.15 -17.39
C THR A 244 -10.01 3.94 -16.54
N PHE A 245 -8.84 3.40 -16.85
CA PHE A 245 -8.02 2.56 -15.98
C PHE A 245 -6.93 3.44 -15.38
N LEU A 246 -6.74 3.41 -14.06
CA LEU A 246 -5.66 4.12 -13.39
C LEU A 246 -5.01 3.22 -12.34
N GLY A 247 -3.69 3.07 -12.43
CA GLY A 247 -2.90 2.28 -11.50
C GLY A 247 -1.58 1.80 -12.11
N ARG A 248 -0.85 0.96 -11.37
CA ARG A 248 0.34 0.31 -11.92
C ARG A 248 -0.05 -0.61 -13.08
N ILE A 249 0.63 -0.49 -14.21
CA ILE A 249 0.35 -1.33 -15.38
C ILE A 249 1.14 -2.64 -15.24
N THR A 250 0.65 -3.50 -14.39
CA THR A 250 1.27 -4.77 -14.00
C THR A 250 0.25 -5.90 -14.09
N MET A 251 0.73 -7.13 -14.09
CA MET A 251 -0.09 -8.34 -14.14
C MET A 251 -1.14 -8.40 -13.01
N GLN A 252 -0.82 -7.87 -11.83
CA GLN A 252 -1.73 -7.82 -10.69
C GLN A 252 -2.98 -6.98 -10.97
N LYS A 253 -2.83 -5.87 -11.72
CA LYS A 253 -3.91 -4.92 -12.01
C LYS A 253 -4.76 -5.29 -13.23
N GLY A 254 -4.37 -6.32 -14.00
CA GLY A 254 -5.17 -6.87 -15.11
C GLY A 254 -5.43 -5.91 -16.27
N PRO A 255 -4.44 -5.10 -16.73
CA PRO A 255 -4.67 -4.12 -17.79
C PRO A 255 -5.09 -4.78 -19.12
N GLU A 256 -4.72 -6.03 -19.35
CA GLU A 256 -5.13 -6.81 -20.53
C GLU A 256 -6.65 -7.00 -20.60
N PHE A 257 -7.33 -7.24 -19.46
CA PHE A 257 -8.78 -7.40 -19.41
C PHE A 257 -9.50 -6.09 -19.77
N PHE A 258 -8.93 -4.96 -19.35
CA PHE A 258 -9.45 -3.64 -19.73
C PHE A 258 -9.37 -3.42 -21.24
N VAL A 259 -8.25 -3.75 -21.89
CA VAL A 259 -8.09 -3.61 -23.35
C VAL A 259 -9.04 -4.54 -24.12
N GLU A 260 -9.17 -5.78 -23.69
CA GLU A 260 -10.07 -6.74 -24.35
C GLU A 260 -11.56 -6.34 -24.20
N ALA A 261 -11.96 -5.85 -23.01
CA ALA A 261 -13.31 -5.32 -22.82
C ALA A 261 -13.55 -4.07 -23.67
N ALA A 262 -12.58 -3.17 -23.78
CA ALA A 262 -12.65 -1.99 -24.65
C ALA A 262 -12.89 -2.37 -26.12
N CYS A 263 -12.24 -3.43 -26.61
CA CYS A 263 -12.49 -3.95 -27.97
C CYS A 263 -13.94 -4.32 -28.19
N LYS A 264 -14.57 -4.98 -27.20
CA LYS A 264 -15.99 -5.39 -27.25
C LYS A 264 -16.91 -4.18 -27.21
N VAL A 265 -16.65 -3.21 -26.33
CA VAL A 265 -17.43 -1.95 -26.26
C VAL A 265 -17.41 -1.22 -27.60
N LEU A 266 -16.26 -1.15 -28.28
CA LEU A 266 -16.10 -0.48 -29.57
C LEU A 266 -16.82 -1.18 -30.75
N GLN A 267 -17.30 -2.41 -30.58
CA GLN A 267 -18.17 -3.07 -31.56
C GLN A 267 -19.57 -2.46 -31.54
N HIS A 268 -20.02 -1.93 -30.40
CA HIS A 268 -21.38 -1.41 -30.18
C HIS A 268 -21.47 0.12 -30.22
N THR A 269 -20.42 0.83 -29.82
CA THR A 269 -20.37 2.31 -29.84
C THR A 269 -19.02 2.85 -30.25
N LYS A 270 -19.03 3.98 -31.00
CA LYS A 270 -17.83 4.68 -31.44
C LYS A 270 -17.57 5.96 -30.65
N ASN A 271 -18.50 6.40 -29.80
CA ASN A 271 -18.41 7.66 -29.06
C ASN A 271 -17.78 7.45 -27.66
N VAL A 272 -16.76 6.59 -27.61
CA VAL A 272 -16.06 6.23 -26.37
C VAL A 272 -14.54 6.30 -26.60
N ARG A 273 -13.81 6.80 -25.63
CA ARG A 273 -12.35 6.78 -25.54
C ARG A 273 -11.91 6.10 -24.26
N PHE A 274 -10.71 5.56 -24.29
CA PHE A 274 -10.15 4.84 -23.16
C PHE A 274 -8.86 5.52 -22.73
N ILE A 275 -8.70 5.70 -21.42
CA ILE A 275 -7.46 6.18 -20.80
C ILE A 275 -6.84 5.04 -20.01
N MET A 276 -5.56 4.78 -20.25
CA MET A 276 -4.74 3.91 -19.42
C MET A 276 -3.68 4.78 -18.74
N ALA A 277 -3.95 5.14 -17.48
CA ALA A 277 -3.11 6.02 -16.68
C ALA A 277 -2.24 5.22 -15.71
N GLY A 278 -0.92 5.47 -15.75
CA GLY A 278 0.06 4.81 -14.90
C GLY A 278 1.29 4.35 -15.66
N SER A 279 2.13 3.60 -14.95
CA SER A 279 3.33 2.96 -15.51
C SER A 279 3.49 1.56 -14.94
N GLY A 280 4.31 0.73 -15.57
CA GLY A 280 4.59 -0.63 -15.12
C GLY A 280 5.21 -1.47 -16.23
N ASP A 281 5.60 -2.68 -15.86
CA ASP A 281 6.29 -3.66 -16.73
C ASP A 281 5.45 -4.13 -17.93
N MET A 282 4.12 -4.01 -17.85
CA MET A 282 3.23 -4.38 -18.97
C MET A 282 2.89 -3.21 -19.91
N MET A 283 3.42 -2.00 -19.70
CA MET A 283 3.07 -0.84 -20.54
C MET A 283 3.28 -1.10 -22.04
N ASP A 284 4.48 -1.54 -22.44
CA ASP A 284 4.80 -1.83 -23.83
C ASP A 284 3.92 -2.94 -24.41
N GLN A 285 3.60 -3.94 -23.59
CA GLN A 285 2.69 -5.02 -24.00
C GLN A 285 1.29 -4.49 -24.26
N MET A 286 0.76 -3.59 -23.42
CA MET A 286 -0.56 -2.98 -23.61
C MET A 286 -0.61 -2.09 -24.86
N ILE A 287 0.42 -1.29 -25.11
CA ILE A 287 0.52 -0.47 -26.33
C ILE A 287 0.47 -1.38 -27.58
N ARG A 288 1.25 -2.47 -27.57
CA ARG A 288 1.25 -3.44 -28.68
C ARG A 288 -0.10 -4.16 -28.84
N LEU A 289 -0.76 -4.49 -27.72
CA LEU A 289 -2.07 -5.14 -27.72
C LEU A 289 -3.12 -4.22 -28.35
N VAL A 290 -3.18 -2.95 -27.93
CA VAL A 290 -4.08 -1.92 -28.45
C VAL A 290 -3.86 -1.73 -29.97
N ALA A 291 -2.59 -1.67 -30.42
CA ALA A 291 -2.25 -1.58 -31.84
C ALA A 291 -2.69 -2.83 -32.62
N LYS A 292 -2.43 -4.03 -32.08
CA LYS A 292 -2.84 -5.31 -32.68
C LYS A 292 -4.36 -5.42 -32.81
N ARG A 293 -5.12 -4.87 -31.85
CA ARG A 293 -6.59 -4.83 -31.88
C ARG A 293 -7.16 -3.75 -32.81
N GLY A 294 -6.32 -2.86 -33.35
CA GLY A 294 -6.74 -1.80 -34.27
C GLY A 294 -7.57 -0.69 -33.64
N ILE A 295 -7.35 -0.41 -32.36
CA ILE A 295 -8.12 0.58 -31.58
C ILE A 295 -7.26 1.72 -31.02
N SER A 296 -6.06 1.94 -31.58
CA SER A 296 -5.11 2.94 -31.10
C SER A 296 -5.65 4.38 -31.14
N ASP A 297 -6.54 4.70 -32.07
CA ASP A 297 -7.19 6.01 -32.20
C ASP A 297 -8.18 6.30 -31.06
N ARG A 298 -8.53 5.29 -30.25
CA ARG A 298 -9.45 5.36 -29.13
C ARG A 298 -8.77 5.25 -27.76
N PHE A 299 -7.48 4.94 -27.72
CA PHE A 299 -6.70 4.80 -26.49
C PHE A 299 -5.74 5.97 -26.30
N HIS A 300 -5.63 6.38 -25.02
CA HIS A 300 -4.65 7.35 -24.54
C HIS A 300 -3.87 6.77 -23.38
N PHE A 301 -2.53 6.74 -23.50
CA PHE A 301 -1.61 6.32 -22.44
C PHE A 301 -0.97 7.56 -21.84
N THR A 302 -1.19 7.81 -20.54
CA THR A 302 -0.70 9.05 -19.90
C THR A 302 0.72 8.92 -19.35
N GLY A 303 1.17 7.68 -19.05
CA GLY A 303 2.33 7.47 -18.20
C GLY A 303 1.97 7.63 -16.70
N PHE A 304 3.00 7.69 -15.86
CA PHE A 304 2.84 7.85 -14.41
C PHE A 304 2.26 9.23 -14.07
N MET A 305 1.27 9.24 -13.18
CA MET A 305 0.60 10.45 -12.71
C MET A 305 0.63 10.50 -11.17
N LYS A 306 0.64 11.71 -10.60
CA LYS A 306 0.69 11.93 -9.15
C LYS A 306 -0.09 13.16 -8.71
N GLY A 307 -0.50 13.15 -7.46
CA GLY A 307 -1.15 14.31 -6.82
C GLY A 307 -2.38 14.78 -7.59
N LYS A 308 -2.42 16.06 -7.93
CA LYS A 308 -3.55 16.69 -8.61
C LYS A 308 -3.87 16.08 -9.98
N GLU A 309 -2.85 15.63 -10.73
CA GLU A 309 -3.04 15.02 -12.07
C GLU A 309 -3.97 13.79 -12.02
N VAL A 310 -3.90 12.99 -10.95
CA VAL A 310 -4.77 11.83 -10.75
C VAL A 310 -6.23 12.25 -10.69
N TYR A 311 -6.53 13.32 -9.95
CA TYR A 311 -7.89 13.82 -9.82
C TYR A 311 -8.39 14.54 -11.08
N GLU A 312 -7.49 15.17 -11.85
CA GLU A 312 -7.82 15.71 -13.18
C GLU A 312 -8.30 14.60 -14.13
N ILE A 313 -7.65 13.44 -14.09
CA ILE A 313 -8.07 12.27 -14.87
C ILE A 313 -9.41 11.72 -14.37
N TYR A 314 -9.62 11.57 -13.04
CA TYR A 314 -10.92 11.13 -12.54
C TYR A 314 -12.03 12.08 -12.99
N LYS A 315 -11.87 13.39 -12.82
CA LYS A 315 -12.85 14.38 -13.23
C LYS A 315 -13.07 14.46 -14.75
N ALA A 316 -12.11 14.02 -15.55
CA ALA A 316 -12.26 13.88 -16.99
C ALA A 316 -12.98 12.60 -17.40
N SER A 317 -13.18 11.65 -16.48
CA SER A 317 -13.73 10.31 -16.74
C SER A 317 -15.24 10.25 -16.56
N ASP A 318 -15.91 9.41 -17.35
CA ASP A 318 -17.30 9.00 -17.14
C ASP A 318 -17.39 7.70 -16.33
N VAL A 319 -16.43 6.81 -16.49
CA VAL A 319 -16.38 5.52 -15.81
C VAL A 319 -14.96 5.19 -15.42
N TYR A 320 -14.77 4.75 -14.19
CA TYR A 320 -13.51 4.18 -13.71
C TYR A 320 -13.58 2.65 -13.70
N VAL A 321 -12.47 1.99 -14.08
CA VAL A 321 -12.43 0.52 -14.17
C VAL A 321 -11.17 -0.02 -13.50
N MET A 322 -11.34 -0.94 -12.56
CA MET A 322 -10.26 -1.65 -11.88
C MET A 322 -10.45 -3.17 -12.00
N PRO A 323 -9.97 -3.80 -13.09
CA PRO A 323 -10.12 -5.23 -13.34
C PRO A 323 -8.99 -6.04 -12.71
N SER A 324 -8.62 -5.71 -11.47
CA SER A 324 -7.48 -6.31 -10.79
C SER A 324 -7.68 -7.82 -10.56
N VAL A 325 -6.64 -8.59 -10.83
CA VAL A 325 -6.60 -10.04 -10.60
C VAL A 325 -6.57 -10.34 -9.10
N SER A 326 -5.82 -9.54 -8.36
CA SER A 326 -5.79 -9.53 -6.90
C SER A 326 -5.57 -8.10 -6.42
N GLU A 327 -6.47 -7.61 -5.61
CA GLU A 327 -6.39 -6.27 -5.04
C GLU A 327 -6.65 -6.36 -3.54
N PRO A 328 -5.65 -6.25 -2.69
CA PRO A 328 -5.83 -6.38 -1.24
C PRO A 328 -6.89 -5.46 -0.68
N PHE A 329 -6.92 -4.21 -1.16
CA PHE A 329 -8.03 -3.29 -0.85
C PHE A 329 -8.49 -2.53 -2.09
N GLY A 330 -7.70 -1.56 -2.61
CA GLY A 330 -8.04 -0.71 -3.75
C GLY A 330 -8.62 0.64 -3.30
N ILE A 331 -7.76 1.63 -3.05
CA ILE A 331 -8.19 2.99 -2.68
C ILE A 331 -8.68 3.76 -3.92
N SER A 332 -8.10 3.52 -5.08
CA SER A 332 -8.41 4.25 -6.32
C SER A 332 -9.88 4.23 -6.78
N PRO A 333 -10.68 3.15 -6.60
CA PRO A 333 -12.12 3.24 -6.86
C PRO A 333 -12.84 4.22 -5.92
N LEU A 334 -12.44 4.28 -4.65
CA LEU A 334 -13.02 5.22 -3.68
C LEU A 334 -12.71 6.67 -4.09
N GLU A 335 -11.46 6.94 -4.51
CA GLU A 335 -11.04 8.27 -5.01
C GLU A 335 -11.82 8.68 -6.26
N ALA A 336 -12.03 7.74 -7.20
CA ALA A 336 -12.84 7.98 -8.40
C ALA A 336 -14.31 8.30 -8.02
N MET A 337 -14.90 7.52 -7.11
CA MET A 337 -16.26 7.75 -6.63
C MET A 337 -16.40 9.06 -5.85
N GLN A 338 -15.37 9.52 -5.12
CA GLN A 338 -15.35 10.87 -4.53
C GLN A 338 -15.38 11.99 -5.58
N CYS A 339 -14.89 11.73 -6.79
CA CYS A 339 -15.01 12.62 -7.93
C CYS A 339 -16.37 12.48 -8.66
N GLY A 340 -17.32 11.70 -8.14
CA GLY A 340 -18.61 11.43 -8.78
C GLY A 340 -18.51 10.49 -9.98
N VAL A 341 -17.45 9.70 -10.10
CA VAL A 341 -17.21 8.78 -11.22
C VAL A 341 -17.63 7.36 -10.82
N PRO A 342 -18.68 6.79 -11.45
CA PRO A 342 -19.09 5.43 -11.18
C PRO A 342 -17.96 4.44 -11.50
N SER A 343 -17.78 3.46 -10.63
CA SER A 343 -16.66 2.53 -10.68
C SER A 343 -17.11 1.11 -11.01
N ILE A 344 -16.37 0.44 -11.89
CA ILE A 344 -16.45 -1.00 -12.15
C ILE A 344 -15.22 -1.64 -11.52
N ILE A 345 -15.40 -2.56 -10.60
CA ILE A 345 -14.32 -3.17 -9.83
C ILE A 345 -14.36 -4.70 -9.93
N SER A 346 -13.19 -5.29 -9.79
CA SER A 346 -13.08 -6.74 -9.66
C SER A 346 -13.66 -7.20 -8.31
N LYS A 347 -14.44 -8.30 -8.32
CA LYS A 347 -14.87 -8.98 -7.09
C LYS A 347 -13.69 -9.49 -6.25
N GLN A 348 -12.51 -9.62 -6.86
CA GLN A 348 -11.25 -10.04 -6.22
C GLN A 348 -10.49 -8.85 -5.62
N SER A 349 -11.20 -7.80 -5.22
CA SER A 349 -10.66 -6.62 -4.53
C SER A 349 -11.29 -6.44 -3.16
N GLY A 350 -10.48 -6.01 -2.17
CA GLY A 350 -10.96 -5.79 -0.81
C GLY A 350 -12.00 -4.68 -0.71
N CYS A 351 -11.92 -3.65 -1.56
CA CYS A 351 -12.95 -2.60 -1.59
C CYS A 351 -14.33 -3.12 -2.07
N ALA A 352 -14.38 -4.25 -2.80
CA ALA A 352 -15.65 -4.88 -3.16
C ALA A 352 -16.43 -5.41 -1.95
N GLU A 353 -15.77 -5.59 -0.81
CA GLU A 353 -16.41 -6.03 0.43
C GLU A 353 -17.26 -4.93 1.07
N ILE A 354 -16.97 -3.65 0.77
CA ILE A 354 -17.57 -2.50 1.46
C ILE A 354 -18.26 -1.49 0.53
N LEU A 355 -18.13 -1.63 -0.80
CA LEU A 355 -18.75 -0.72 -1.77
C LEU A 355 -20.00 -1.38 -2.35
N ASP A 356 -21.19 -0.89 -2.05
CA ASP A 356 -22.45 -1.39 -2.58
C ASP A 356 -22.82 -0.75 -3.93
N TYR A 357 -22.37 0.50 -4.16
CA TYR A 357 -22.68 1.26 -5.37
C TYR A 357 -21.58 1.22 -6.43
N ALA A 358 -20.65 0.27 -6.35
CA ALA A 358 -19.74 -0.07 -7.45
C ALA A 358 -20.25 -1.31 -8.20
N VAL A 359 -20.08 -1.34 -9.53
CA VAL A 359 -20.39 -2.52 -10.33
C VAL A 359 -19.28 -3.56 -10.12
N LYS A 360 -19.65 -4.75 -9.65
CA LYS A 360 -18.71 -5.82 -9.29
C LYS A 360 -18.72 -6.93 -10.32
N VAL A 361 -17.58 -7.16 -11.00
CA VAL A 361 -17.41 -8.21 -12.01
C VAL A 361 -16.25 -9.13 -11.67
N ASP A 362 -16.25 -10.34 -12.19
CA ASP A 362 -15.05 -11.18 -12.11
C ASP A 362 -14.04 -10.68 -13.16
N TYR A 363 -12.74 -10.51 -12.78
CA TYR A 363 -11.74 -9.89 -13.67
C TYR A 363 -11.56 -10.65 -14.99
N TRP A 364 -11.78 -11.98 -14.98
CA TRP A 364 -11.65 -12.84 -16.17
C TRP A 364 -12.89 -12.80 -17.08
N ASP A 365 -14.03 -12.33 -16.58
CA ASP A 365 -15.26 -12.21 -17.37
C ASP A 365 -15.25 -10.90 -18.17
N VAL A 366 -14.53 -10.96 -19.30
CA VAL A 366 -14.38 -9.82 -20.21
C VAL A 366 -15.70 -9.38 -20.82
N ASP A 367 -16.66 -10.30 -20.97
CA ASP A 367 -18.00 -9.98 -21.49
C ASP A 367 -18.80 -9.16 -20.46
N ALA A 368 -18.88 -9.63 -19.23
CA ALA A 368 -19.52 -8.87 -18.15
C ALA A 368 -18.85 -7.50 -17.91
N LEU A 369 -17.52 -7.44 -18.04
CA LEU A 369 -16.77 -6.18 -17.92
C LEU A 369 -17.13 -5.20 -19.05
N ALA A 370 -17.21 -5.69 -20.29
CA ALA A 370 -17.61 -4.89 -21.46
C ALA A 370 -19.06 -4.43 -21.36
N ASP A 371 -19.97 -5.32 -20.95
CA ASP A 371 -21.39 -4.99 -20.75
C ASP A 371 -21.58 -3.91 -19.68
N ALA A 372 -20.85 -4.00 -18.57
CA ALA A 372 -20.86 -2.98 -17.51
C ALA A 372 -20.35 -1.62 -18.01
N MET A 373 -19.22 -1.61 -18.76
CA MET A 373 -18.68 -0.39 -19.39
C MET A 373 -19.71 0.21 -20.36
N TYR A 374 -20.30 -0.61 -21.24
CA TYR A 374 -21.28 -0.17 -22.21
C TYR A 374 -22.53 0.39 -21.54
N ALA A 375 -23.04 -0.30 -20.52
CA ALA A 375 -24.20 0.13 -19.78
C ALA A 375 -24.01 1.51 -19.14
N LEU A 376 -22.87 1.74 -18.48
CA LEU A 376 -22.59 3.01 -17.80
C LEU A 376 -22.41 4.19 -18.77
N VAL A 377 -21.93 3.96 -19.99
CA VAL A 377 -21.81 5.05 -20.98
C VAL A 377 -23.08 5.25 -21.80
N SER A 378 -23.97 4.25 -21.86
CA SER A 378 -25.18 4.26 -22.72
C SER A 378 -26.47 4.58 -21.97
N TYR A 379 -26.54 4.30 -20.67
CA TYR A 379 -27.76 4.50 -19.85
C TYR A 379 -27.54 5.62 -18.82
N PRO A 380 -27.92 6.89 -19.14
CA PRO A 380 -27.69 8.04 -18.26
C PRO A 380 -28.29 7.90 -16.86
N ALA A 381 -29.47 7.24 -16.74
CA ALA A 381 -30.10 7.06 -15.44
C ALA A 381 -29.28 6.14 -14.51
N MET A 382 -28.70 5.05 -15.04
CA MET A 382 -27.83 4.15 -14.29
C MET A 382 -26.53 4.86 -13.89
N HIS A 383 -25.92 5.58 -14.83
CA HIS A 383 -24.72 6.36 -14.56
C HIS A 383 -24.96 7.36 -13.43
N HIS A 384 -26.03 8.18 -13.54
CA HIS A 384 -26.37 9.20 -12.55
C HIS A 384 -26.63 8.61 -11.16
N PHE A 385 -27.41 7.53 -11.11
CA PHE A 385 -27.71 6.84 -9.86
C PHE A 385 -26.43 6.34 -9.16
N LEU A 386 -25.53 5.63 -9.87
CA LEU A 386 -24.29 5.11 -9.28
C LEU A 386 -23.29 6.23 -8.95
N SER A 387 -23.29 7.33 -9.71
CA SER A 387 -22.48 8.52 -9.40
C SER A 387 -22.92 9.17 -8.07
N GLU A 388 -24.23 9.40 -7.88
CA GLU A 388 -24.76 10.07 -6.69
C GLU A 388 -24.69 9.21 -5.44
N GLU A 389 -25.14 7.96 -5.52
CA GLU A 389 -25.16 7.04 -4.38
C GLU A 389 -23.74 6.59 -4.00
N GLY A 390 -22.90 6.35 -5.01
CA GLY A 390 -21.49 6.03 -4.77
C GLY A 390 -20.71 7.18 -4.10
N LEU A 391 -20.98 8.43 -4.49
CA LEU A 391 -20.40 9.59 -3.83
C LEU A 391 -20.82 9.71 -2.36
N LYS A 392 -22.09 9.45 -2.05
CA LYS A 392 -22.59 9.44 -0.66
C LYS A 392 -21.93 8.32 0.15
N GLU A 393 -21.86 7.13 -0.43
CA GLU A 393 -21.27 5.94 0.19
C GLU A 393 -19.81 6.20 0.58
N VAL A 394 -18.95 6.59 -0.38
CA VAL A 394 -17.51 6.76 -0.11
C VAL A 394 -17.22 7.89 0.87
N ASN A 395 -18.04 8.95 0.90
CA ASN A 395 -17.90 10.02 1.87
C ASN A 395 -18.31 9.60 3.30
N SER A 396 -18.98 8.46 3.46
CA SER A 396 -19.27 7.87 4.78
C SER A 396 -18.13 7.00 5.31
N ILE A 397 -17.20 6.55 4.45
CA ILE A 397 -16.07 5.68 4.81
C ILE A 397 -14.90 6.55 5.30
N LYS A 398 -14.69 6.63 6.60
CA LYS A 398 -13.77 7.59 7.22
C LYS A 398 -12.60 6.91 7.94
N TRP A 399 -11.44 7.54 7.89
CA TRP A 399 -10.26 7.08 8.63
C TRP A 399 -10.44 7.13 10.15
N GLU A 400 -11.32 8.00 10.66
CA GLU A 400 -11.69 8.06 12.06
C GLU A 400 -12.31 6.74 12.55
N ASP A 401 -13.18 6.12 11.74
CA ASP A 401 -13.83 4.84 12.07
C ASP A 401 -12.81 3.69 12.03
N VAL A 402 -11.84 3.77 11.12
CA VAL A 402 -10.68 2.86 11.08
C VAL A 402 -9.85 3.01 12.35
N GLY A 403 -9.57 4.26 12.76
CA GLY A 403 -8.86 4.58 14.01
C GLY A 403 -9.53 3.99 15.23
N ILE A 404 -10.86 4.04 15.33
CA ILE A 404 -11.64 3.43 16.44
C ILE A 404 -11.43 1.90 16.48
N LYS A 405 -11.50 1.23 15.33
CA LYS A 405 -11.29 -0.23 15.25
C LYS A 405 -9.88 -0.63 15.67
N ILE A 406 -8.88 0.10 15.20
CA ILE A 406 -7.47 -0.14 15.56
C ILE A 406 -7.24 0.10 17.04
N ARG A 407 -7.81 1.19 17.60
CA ARG A 407 -7.72 1.50 19.02
C ARG A 407 -8.30 0.37 19.87
N ALA A 408 -9.45 -0.17 19.51
CA ALA A 408 -10.06 -1.28 20.23
C ALA A 408 -9.15 -2.53 20.28
N ILE A 409 -8.41 -2.82 19.19
CA ILE A 409 -7.42 -3.91 19.16
C ILE A 409 -6.24 -3.60 20.08
N TYR A 410 -5.76 -2.35 20.09
CA TYR A 410 -4.69 -1.94 21.00
C TYR A 410 -5.08 -2.07 22.46
N ASP A 411 -6.28 -1.64 22.81
CA ASP A 411 -6.80 -1.71 24.19
C ASP A 411 -6.90 -3.18 24.66
N GLN A 412 -7.25 -4.12 23.78
CA GLN A 412 -7.24 -5.56 24.08
C GLN A 412 -5.83 -6.12 24.32
N LEU A 413 -4.83 -5.61 23.65
CA LEU A 413 -3.45 -6.06 23.80
C LEU A 413 -2.74 -5.45 25.01
N LEU A 414 -3.26 -4.34 25.51
CA LEU A 414 -2.71 -3.61 26.66
C LEU A 414 -3.44 -3.93 27.98
N SER A 415 -4.58 -4.65 27.91
CA SER A 415 -5.35 -5.14 29.07
C SER A 415 -4.73 -6.40 29.67
#